data_f982231a9d5c3d06334e26f0352ddd8e
#
_entry.id   f982231a9d5c3d06334e26f0352ddd8e
#
_cell.length_a   1.000
_cell.length_b   1.000
_cell.length_c   1.000
_cell.angle_alpha   90.00
_cell.angle_beta   90.00
_cell.angle_gamma   90.00
#
_symmetry.space_group_name_H-M   'P 1'
#
loop_
_entity.id
_entity.type
_entity.pdbx_description
1 polymer ?
#
loop_
_entity_poly.entity_id
_entity_poly.type
_entity_poly.pdbx_seq_one_letter_code
_entity_poly.pdbx_strand_id
1 'polypeptide(L)'
;LCAIRESDGVAVNVSDGEILEAMRLLGRTQGVFGEPAGAAGTAGVKKAVELGLIPAGSTVVSIVTGNGLKDVQSGIQAAGEPMRVSPDMDALLAAFAAQDIRP
;
A
#
# COMPACT_ATOMS: atom_id res chain seq x y z
N LEU A 1 -20.30 -15.16 -2.96
CA LEU A 1 -20.58 -15.23 -4.41
C LEU A 1 -21.92 -14.58 -4.76
N CYS A 2 -23.00 -14.83 -3.96
CA CYS A 2 -24.31 -14.23 -4.19
C CYS A 2 -24.27 -12.69 -4.19
N ALA A 3 -23.67 -12.09 -3.16
CA ALA A 3 -23.56 -10.63 -3.04
C ALA A 3 -22.88 -9.96 -4.25
N ILE A 4 -21.84 -10.57 -4.80
CA ILE A 4 -21.15 -10.05 -5.99
C ILE A 4 -22.10 -10.08 -7.20
N ARG A 5 -22.87 -11.17 -7.37
CA ARG A 5 -23.81 -11.30 -8.50
C ARG A 5 -25.01 -10.37 -8.36
N GLU A 6 -25.56 -10.23 -7.15
CA GLU A 6 -26.73 -9.39 -6.87
C GLU A 6 -26.42 -7.89 -6.99
N SER A 7 -25.14 -7.50 -6.75
CA SER A 7 -24.69 -6.11 -6.88
C SER A 7 -24.08 -5.78 -8.25
N ASP A 8 -24.12 -6.71 -9.20
CA ASP A 8 -23.39 -6.61 -10.48
C ASP A 8 -21.90 -6.30 -10.28
N GLY A 9 -21.36 -6.84 -9.19
CA GLY A 9 -19.98 -6.62 -8.78
C GLY A 9 -18.99 -7.51 -9.53
N VAL A 10 -17.71 -7.16 -9.42
CA VAL A 10 -16.61 -7.94 -10.01
C VAL A 10 -15.65 -8.42 -8.94
N ALA A 11 -14.93 -9.51 -9.22
CA ALA A 11 -13.81 -9.98 -8.43
C ALA A 11 -12.55 -9.93 -9.28
N VAL A 12 -11.47 -9.44 -8.71
CA VAL A 12 -10.15 -9.42 -9.35
C VAL A 12 -9.14 -10.15 -8.48
N ASN A 13 -8.21 -10.84 -9.11
CA ASN A 13 -7.08 -11.46 -8.42
C ASN A 13 -5.94 -10.46 -8.32
N VAL A 14 -5.34 -10.37 -7.15
CA VAL A 14 -4.14 -9.57 -6.89
C VAL A 14 -3.04 -10.49 -6.34
N SER A 15 -1.80 -10.22 -6.72
CA SER A 15 -0.62 -10.90 -6.21
C SER A 15 -0.16 -10.28 -4.89
N ASP A 16 0.67 -11.00 -4.13
CA ASP A 16 1.29 -10.48 -2.91
C ASP A 16 2.11 -9.20 -3.19
N GLY A 17 2.78 -9.14 -4.34
CA GLY A 17 3.50 -7.95 -4.77
C GLY A 17 2.59 -6.73 -4.94
N GLU A 18 1.43 -6.89 -5.57
CA GLU A 18 0.43 -5.82 -5.73
C GLU A 18 -0.15 -5.39 -4.39
N ILE A 19 -0.32 -6.33 -3.45
CA ILE A 19 -0.77 -6.02 -2.07
C ILE A 19 0.28 -5.21 -1.32
N LEU A 20 1.57 -5.61 -1.37
CA LEU A 20 2.65 -4.85 -0.74
C LEU A 20 2.80 -3.45 -1.34
N GLU A 21 2.61 -3.30 -2.65
CA GLU A 21 2.56 -1.98 -3.30
C GLU A 21 1.39 -1.13 -2.79
N ALA A 22 0.20 -1.73 -2.61
CA ALA A 22 -0.95 -1.03 -2.06
C ALA A 22 -0.71 -0.59 -0.60
N MET A 23 -0.02 -1.41 0.22
CA MET A 23 0.41 -1.00 1.56
C MET A 23 1.32 0.23 1.52
N ARG A 24 2.33 0.24 0.63
CA ARG A 24 3.21 1.40 0.43
C ARG A 24 2.44 2.62 -0.02
N LEU A 25 1.53 2.46 -0.97
CA LEU A 25 0.69 3.55 -1.49
C LEU A 25 -0.14 4.18 -0.37
N LEU A 26 -0.86 3.38 0.40
CA LEU A 26 -1.66 3.84 1.54
C LEU A 26 -0.81 4.58 2.58
N GLY A 27 0.36 4.02 2.93
CA GLY A 27 1.28 4.65 3.88
C GLY A 27 1.80 6.00 3.39
N ARG A 28 2.25 6.08 2.14
CA ARG A 28 2.88 7.28 1.58
C ARG A 28 1.89 8.40 1.25
N THR A 29 0.67 8.06 0.87
CA THR A 29 -0.30 9.06 0.39
C THR A 29 -1.35 9.42 1.44
N GLN A 30 -1.68 8.50 2.36
CA GLN A 30 -2.76 8.67 3.32
C GLN A 30 -2.32 8.51 4.79
N GLY A 31 -1.07 8.11 5.03
CA GLY A 31 -0.60 7.80 6.38
C GLY A 31 -1.29 6.57 7.00
N VAL A 32 -1.90 5.70 6.19
CA VAL A 32 -2.62 4.51 6.65
C VAL A 32 -1.71 3.30 6.59
N PHE A 33 -1.46 2.70 7.75
CA PHE A 33 -0.69 1.45 7.87
C PHE A 33 -1.63 0.26 7.99
N GLY A 34 -2.05 -0.28 6.85
CA GLY A 34 -2.89 -1.48 6.76
C GLY A 34 -2.08 -2.77 6.72
N GLU A 35 -2.63 -3.86 7.25
CA GLU A 35 -2.10 -5.21 7.03
C GLU A 35 -2.34 -5.67 5.58
N PRO A 36 -1.65 -6.72 5.07
CA PRO A 36 -1.85 -7.20 3.70
C PRO A 36 -3.31 -7.51 3.37
N ALA A 37 -4.04 -8.21 4.26
CA ALA A 37 -5.45 -8.50 4.07
C ALA A 37 -6.31 -7.23 3.96
N GLY A 38 -5.99 -6.20 4.76
CA GLY A 38 -6.66 -4.90 4.69
C GLY A 38 -6.32 -4.08 3.44
N ALA A 39 -5.09 -4.21 2.94
CA ALA A 39 -4.62 -3.51 1.74
C ALA A 39 -5.03 -4.20 0.43
N ALA A 40 -5.42 -5.49 0.47
CA ALA A 40 -5.83 -6.26 -0.69
C ALA A 40 -7.00 -5.61 -1.45
N GLY A 41 -7.96 -5.01 -0.74
CA GLY A 41 -9.05 -4.24 -1.34
C GLY A 41 -8.54 -3.06 -2.16
N THR A 42 -7.58 -2.30 -1.66
CA THR A 42 -6.95 -1.18 -2.38
C THR A 42 -6.16 -1.65 -3.60
N ALA A 43 -5.43 -2.77 -3.49
CA ALA A 43 -4.76 -3.40 -4.63
C ALA A 43 -5.78 -3.81 -5.70
N GLY A 44 -6.90 -4.39 -5.29
CA GLY A 44 -8.01 -4.77 -6.16
C GLY A 44 -8.64 -3.58 -6.88
N VAL A 45 -8.86 -2.46 -6.18
CA VAL A 45 -9.36 -1.21 -6.79
C VAL A 45 -8.37 -0.70 -7.84
N LYS A 46 -7.08 -0.62 -7.52
CA LYS A 46 -6.04 -0.20 -8.47
C LYS A 46 -6.09 -1.06 -9.73
N LYS A 47 -6.09 -2.37 -9.57
CA LYS A 47 -6.15 -3.32 -10.68
C LYS A 47 -7.44 -3.22 -11.49
N ALA A 48 -8.58 -3.04 -10.84
CA ALA A 48 -9.87 -2.87 -11.51
C ALA A 48 -9.91 -1.58 -12.36
N VAL A 49 -9.29 -0.51 -11.90
CA VAL A 49 -9.11 0.73 -12.69
C VAL A 49 -8.22 0.47 -13.91
N GLU A 50 -7.09 -0.21 -13.73
CA GLU A 50 -6.17 -0.56 -14.83
C GLU A 50 -6.83 -1.45 -15.89
N LEU A 51 -7.75 -2.31 -15.46
CA LEU A 51 -8.53 -3.18 -16.36
C LEU A 51 -9.77 -2.49 -16.98
N GLY A 52 -10.03 -1.23 -16.64
CA GLY A 52 -11.19 -0.48 -17.12
C GLY A 52 -12.53 -0.95 -16.53
N LEU A 53 -12.52 -1.72 -15.44
CA LEU A 53 -13.71 -2.20 -14.75
C LEU A 53 -14.36 -1.12 -13.86
N ILE A 54 -13.59 -0.12 -13.48
CA ILE A 54 -14.06 1.06 -12.73
C ILE A 54 -13.93 2.27 -13.66
N PRO A 55 -15.03 2.96 -14.00
CA PRO A 55 -15.00 4.14 -14.86
C PRO A 55 -14.17 5.28 -14.24
N ALA A 56 -13.52 6.09 -15.07
CA ALA A 56 -12.82 7.28 -14.62
C ALA A 56 -13.79 8.26 -13.92
N GLY A 57 -13.33 8.85 -12.81
CA GLY A 57 -14.15 9.78 -12.01
C GLY A 57 -15.10 9.11 -11.03
N SER A 58 -15.11 7.77 -10.96
CA SER A 58 -15.90 7.04 -9.95
C SER A 58 -15.43 7.35 -8.53
N THR A 59 -16.36 7.46 -7.59
CA THR A 59 -16.08 7.48 -6.16
C THR A 59 -16.01 6.05 -5.65
N VAL A 60 -14.87 5.66 -5.07
CA VAL A 60 -14.65 4.30 -4.57
C VAL A 60 -14.37 4.35 -3.07
N VAL A 61 -15.02 3.45 -2.32
CA VAL A 61 -14.75 3.25 -0.90
C VAL A 61 -13.97 1.94 -0.73
N SER A 62 -12.76 2.02 -0.17
CA SER A 62 -11.95 0.85 0.18
C SER A 62 -11.90 0.72 1.71
N ILE A 63 -12.23 -0.46 2.21
CA ILE A 63 -12.24 -0.74 3.66
C ILE A 63 -10.93 -1.40 4.04
N VAL A 64 -10.10 -0.73 4.84
CA VAL A 64 -8.88 -1.28 5.41
C VAL A 64 -9.24 -1.96 6.72
N THR A 65 -9.33 -3.28 6.71
CA THR A 65 -9.92 -4.09 7.78
C THR A 65 -8.98 -4.41 8.94
N GLY A 66 -7.68 -4.18 8.80
CA GLY A 66 -6.70 -4.48 9.84
C GLY A 66 -5.46 -3.60 9.79
N ASN A 67 -4.85 -3.41 10.96
CA ASN A 67 -3.64 -2.61 11.13
C ASN A 67 -2.39 -3.43 10.78
N GLY A 68 -1.41 -2.79 10.17
CA GLY A 68 -0.15 -3.41 9.72
C GLY A 68 0.69 -4.04 10.84
N LEU A 69 0.49 -3.64 12.11
CA LEU A 69 1.15 -4.28 13.25
C LEU A 69 0.70 -5.73 13.50
N LYS A 70 -0.39 -6.17 12.88
CA LYS A 70 -0.82 -7.58 12.94
C LYS A 70 0.07 -8.50 12.11
N ASP A 71 0.75 -7.95 11.09
CA ASP A 71 1.71 -8.67 10.26
C ASP A 71 2.98 -7.80 10.06
N VAL A 72 3.83 -7.82 11.08
CA VAL A 72 5.07 -7.04 11.10
C VAL A 72 6.03 -7.44 9.99
N GLN A 73 6.06 -8.71 9.61
CA GLN A 73 6.96 -9.20 8.55
C GLN A 73 6.60 -8.59 7.19
N SER A 74 5.34 -8.63 6.83
CA SER A 74 4.85 -7.97 5.61
C SER A 74 5.00 -6.45 5.69
N GLY A 75 4.83 -5.86 6.88
CA GLY A 75 5.09 -4.44 7.11
C GLY A 75 6.53 -4.05 6.81
N ILE A 76 7.51 -4.81 7.31
CA ILE A 76 8.93 -4.61 7.02
C ILE A 76 9.22 -4.78 5.53
N GLN A 77 8.67 -5.83 4.92
CA GLN A 77 8.84 -6.08 3.49
C GLN A 77 8.24 -4.96 2.63
N ALA A 78 7.10 -4.41 3.03
CA ALA A 78 6.47 -3.28 2.36
C ALA A 78 7.27 -1.98 2.54
N ALA A 79 7.73 -1.66 3.75
CA ALA A 79 8.45 -0.43 4.06
C ALA A 79 9.88 -0.41 3.48
N GLY A 80 10.50 -1.58 3.34
CA GLY A 80 11.92 -1.71 3.05
C GLY A 80 12.79 -1.62 4.31
N GLU A 81 14.09 -1.74 4.12
CA GLU A 81 15.03 -1.65 5.24
C GLU A 81 15.21 -0.20 5.71
N PRO A 82 15.26 0.04 7.03
CA PRO A 82 15.53 1.36 7.56
C PRO A 82 16.98 1.77 7.28
N MET A 83 17.17 3.03 6.95
CA MET A 83 18.49 3.62 6.80
C MET A 83 19.21 3.65 8.16
N ARG A 84 20.41 3.06 8.23
CA ARG A 84 21.26 3.11 9.41
C ARG A 84 22.24 4.26 9.29
N VAL A 85 22.24 5.17 10.25
CA VAL A 85 23.10 6.34 10.28
C VAL A 85 23.76 6.43 11.63
N SER A 86 25.04 6.85 11.68
CA SER A 86 25.71 7.18 12.94
C SER A 86 25.02 8.37 13.62
N PRO A 87 25.03 8.46 14.96
CA PRO A 87 24.40 9.57 15.69
C PRO A 87 25.24 10.87 15.56
N ASP A 88 25.39 11.33 14.35
CA ASP A 88 26.15 12.49 13.94
C ASP A 88 25.43 13.21 12.79
N MET A 89 25.39 14.55 12.83
CA MET A 89 24.65 15.36 11.87
C MET A 89 25.25 15.29 10.46
N ASP A 90 26.57 15.28 10.33
CA ASP A 90 27.24 15.23 9.04
C ASP A 90 26.98 13.88 8.34
N ALA A 91 27.01 12.79 9.12
CA ALA A 91 26.66 11.46 8.62
C ALA A 91 25.19 11.38 8.16
N LEU A 92 24.28 12.01 8.90
CA LEU A 92 22.85 12.06 8.53
C LEU A 92 22.64 12.83 7.22
N LEU A 93 23.24 14.01 7.10
CA LEU A 93 23.13 14.84 5.88
C LEU A 93 23.76 14.14 4.67
N ALA A 94 24.89 13.47 4.84
CA ALA A 94 25.52 12.67 3.79
C ALA A 94 24.63 11.50 3.35
N ALA A 95 23.99 10.81 4.29
CA ALA A 95 23.07 9.71 3.99
C ALA A 95 21.81 10.20 3.26
N PHE A 96 21.26 11.36 3.61
CA PHE A 96 20.12 11.98 2.93
C PHE A 96 20.49 12.37 1.49
N ALA A 97 21.66 13.00 1.31
CA ALA A 97 22.14 13.39 -0.01
C ALA A 97 22.35 12.17 -0.92
N ALA A 98 22.84 11.03 -0.38
CA ALA A 98 23.02 9.80 -1.13
C ALA A 98 21.72 9.15 -1.62
N GLN A 99 20.60 9.45 -0.96
CA GLN A 99 19.27 8.93 -1.30
C GLN A 99 18.33 9.99 -1.93
N ASP A 100 18.85 11.16 -2.28
CA ASP A 100 18.07 12.31 -2.80
C ASP A 100 16.88 12.69 -1.87
N ILE A 101 17.07 12.48 -0.57
CA ILE A 101 16.11 12.90 0.46
C ILE A 101 16.44 14.35 0.83
N ARG A 102 15.48 15.25 0.65
CA ARG A 102 15.61 16.65 1.07
C ARG A 102 15.12 16.78 2.51
N PRO A 103 15.90 17.42 3.39
CA PRO A 103 15.49 17.69 4.76
C PRO A 103 14.32 18.67 4.85
#